data_2ee1d674147698c12ee9c20ed1f66ce6
#
_entry.id   2ee1d674147698c12ee9c20ed1f66ce6
#
_cell.length_a   1.000
_cell.length_b   1.000
_cell.length_c   1.000
_cell.angle_alpha   90.00
_cell.angle_beta   90.00
_cell.angle_gamma   90.00
#
_symmetry.space_group_name_H-M   'P 1'
#
loop_
_entity.id
_entity.type
_entity.pdbx_description
1 polymer ?
#
loop_
_entity_poly.entity_id
_entity_poly.type
_entity_poly.pdbx_seq_one_letter_code
_entity_poly.pdbx_strand_id
1 'polypeptide(L)'
;KFEFRMLGSSSSVANPNIILNTAVAESLRQFYEKLKDVPADEMESAVHELLKQTIIDHKRVIFNGNGYTDEWLEEAKKRGLYNLVSTPDALPHFIDEKNEKLLTSHHILAGRRVGFHRRRATFPL
;
A
#
# COMPACT_ATOMS: atom_id res chain seq x y z
N LYS A 1 14.57 -0.03 8.53
CA LYS A 1 14.37 -1.47 8.71
C LYS A 1 12.95 -1.72 9.17
N PHE A 2 12.21 -2.56 8.46
CA PHE A 2 10.84 -2.93 8.79
C PHE A 2 10.79 -4.37 9.27
N GLU A 3 9.88 -4.66 10.18
CA GLU A 3 9.44 -5.99 10.48
C GLU A 3 7.96 -6.10 10.08
N PHE A 4 7.64 -7.05 9.23
CA PHE A 4 6.28 -7.32 8.80
C PHE A 4 5.86 -8.70 9.31
N ARG A 5 4.82 -8.74 10.13
CA ARG A 5 4.28 -9.99 10.68
C ARG A 5 2.91 -10.26 10.11
N MET A 6 2.73 -11.43 9.51
CA MET A 6 1.46 -11.85 8.96
C MET A 6 1.32 -13.38 9.00
N LEU A 7 0.09 -13.87 8.95
CA LEU A 7 -0.18 -15.29 8.78
C LEU A 7 0.26 -15.75 7.40
N GLY A 8 0.66 -17.02 7.27
CA GLY A 8 1.03 -17.58 5.97
C GLY A 8 2.31 -18.41 5.99
N SER A 9 2.60 -19.12 7.11
CA SER A 9 3.80 -19.95 7.24
C SER A 9 3.94 -21.04 6.18
N SER A 10 2.83 -21.48 5.57
CA SER A 10 2.79 -22.41 4.45
C SER A 10 2.78 -21.76 3.06
N SER A 11 2.78 -20.44 2.98
CA SER A 11 2.70 -19.69 1.73
C SER A 11 4.07 -19.13 1.33
N SER A 12 4.25 -18.91 0.02
CA SER A 12 5.46 -18.22 -0.47
C SER A 12 5.50 -16.76 0.00
N VAL A 13 6.65 -16.30 0.46
CA VAL A 13 6.92 -14.90 0.78
C VAL A 13 6.95 -13.99 -0.46
N ALA A 14 6.91 -14.55 -1.66
CA ALA A 14 6.97 -13.80 -2.91
C ALA A 14 5.84 -12.77 -3.05
N ASN A 15 4.59 -13.16 -2.75
CA ASN A 15 3.44 -12.27 -2.89
C ASN A 15 3.52 -11.02 -2.00
N PRO A 16 3.74 -11.12 -0.67
CA PRO A 16 3.92 -9.92 0.15
C PRO A 16 5.13 -9.07 -0.29
N ASN A 17 6.23 -9.69 -0.68
CA ASN A 17 7.40 -8.95 -1.18
C ASN A 17 7.10 -8.19 -2.47
N ILE A 18 6.40 -8.80 -3.43
CA ILE A 18 6.01 -8.12 -4.67
C ILE A 18 5.16 -6.89 -4.35
N ILE A 19 4.12 -7.03 -3.53
CA ILE A 19 3.21 -5.94 -3.20
C ILE A 19 3.92 -4.80 -2.46
N LEU A 20 4.71 -5.12 -1.43
CA LEU A 20 5.45 -4.12 -0.66
C LEU A 20 6.48 -3.38 -1.51
N ASN A 21 7.27 -4.11 -2.31
CA ASN A 21 8.25 -3.48 -3.19
C ASN A 21 7.59 -2.61 -4.27
N THR A 22 6.44 -3.02 -4.80
CA THR A 22 5.67 -2.23 -5.77
C THR A 22 5.15 -0.94 -5.13
N ALA A 23 4.64 -1.00 -3.90
CA ALA A 23 4.19 0.18 -3.17
C ALA A 23 5.34 1.16 -2.90
N VAL A 24 6.51 0.66 -2.51
CA VAL A 24 7.71 1.48 -2.31
C VAL A 24 8.19 2.09 -3.64
N ALA A 25 8.25 1.30 -4.70
CA ALA A 25 8.66 1.77 -6.03
C ALA A 25 7.75 2.90 -6.54
N GLU A 26 6.43 2.78 -6.34
CA GLU A 26 5.48 3.83 -6.70
C GLU A 26 5.69 5.10 -5.87
N SER A 27 5.91 4.98 -4.57
CA SER A 27 6.19 6.13 -3.70
C SER A 27 7.48 6.86 -4.13
N LEU A 28 8.54 6.11 -4.44
CA LEU A 28 9.80 6.68 -4.94
C LEU A 28 9.62 7.34 -6.31
N ARG A 29 8.83 6.75 -7.20
CA ARG A 29 8.49 7.36 -8.50
C ARG A 29 7.79 8.70 -8.31
N GLN A 30 6.81 8.77 -7.40
CA GLN A 30 6.10 10.01 -7.10
C GLN A 30 7.04 11.07 -6.49
N PHE A 31 7.99 10.68 -5.65
CA PHE A 31 9.00 11.59 -5.10
C PHE A 31 9.94 12.08 -6.18
N TYR A 32 10.40 11.19 -7.06
CA TYR A 32 11.22 11.55 -8.20
C TYR A 32 10.53 12.59 -9.09
N GLU A 33 9.25 12.38 -9.46
CA GLU A 33 8.50 13.33 -10.28
C GLU A 33 8.39 14.73 -9.65
N LYS A 34 8.38 14.82 -8.33
CA LYS A 34 8.33 16.09 -7.60
C LYS A 34 9.70 16.78 -7.48
N LEU A 35 10.78 16.02 -7.55
CA LEU A 35 12.13 16.52 -7.28
C LEU A 35 13.01 16.64 -8.53
N LYS A 36 12.68 15.98 -9.64
CA LYS A 36 13.55 15.86 -10.83
C LYS A 36 13.97 17.20 -11.45
N ASP A 37 13.14 18.22 -11.33
CA ASP A 37 13.38 19.55 -11.91
C ASP A 37 13.84 20.58 -10.87
N VAL A 38 14.12 20.17 -9.63
CA VAL A 38 14.56 21.04 -8.55
C VAL A 38 16.07 21.31 -8.69
N PRO A 39 16.51 22.59 -8.64
CA PRO A 39 17.92 22.95 -8.65
C PRO A 39 18.69 22.30 -7.49
N ALA A 40 19.99 22.03 -7.72
CA ALA A 40 20.82 21.31 -6.75
C ALA A 40 20.98 22.06 -5.42
N ASP A 41 21.01 23.39 -5.45
CA ASP A 41 21.10 24.27 -4.28
C ASP A 41 19.81 24.36 -3.47
N GLU A 42 18.66 24.03 -4.06
CA GLU A 42 17.35 23.99 -3.39
C GLU A 42 16.93 22.57 -2.99
N MET A 43 17.65 21.54 -3.41
CA MET A 43 17.27 20.13 -3.26
C MET A 43 17.01 19.74 -1.80
N GLU A 44 17.86 20.15 -0.87
CA GLU A 44 17.73 19.80 0.54
C GLU A 44 16.41 20.37 1.12
N SER A 45 16.10 21.62 0.82
CA SER A 45 14.87 22.28 1.27
C SER A 45 13.63 21.62 0.67
N ALA A 46 13.67 21.29 -0.63
CA ALA A 46 12.58 20.61 -1.33
C ALA A 46 12.31 19.21 -0.76
N VAL A 47 13.36 18.44 -0.48
CA VAL A 47 13.23 17.11 0.17
C VAL A 47 12.63 17.25 1.57
N HIS A 48 13.08 18.23 2.35
CA HIS A 48 12.55 18.47 3.69
C HIS A 48 11.05 18.78 3.66
N GLU A 49 10.63 19.68 2.78
CA GLU A 49 9.20 20.04 2.66
C GLU A 49 8.37 18.88 2.11
N LEU A 50 8.90 18.09 1.14
CA LEU A 50 8.25 16.91 0.63
C LEU A 50 8.01 15.86 1.74
N LEU A 51 9.01 15.60 2.58
CA LEU A 51 8.88 14.65 3.69
C LEU A 51 7.90 15.15 4.74
N LYS A 52 7.97 16.42 5.10
CA LYS A 52 7.04 17.05 6.04
C LYS A 52 5.60 16.93 5.56
N GLN A 53 5.33 17.27 4.30
CA GLN A 53 3.99 17.15 3.72
C GLN A 53 3.53 15.70 3.67
N THR A 54 4.41 14.77 3.30
CA THR A 54 4.10 13.33 3.27
C THR A 54 3.69 12.82 4.65
N ILE A 55 4.39 13.23 5.71
CA ILE A 55 4.04 12.84 7.10
C ILE A 55 2.66 13.41 7.47
N ILE A 56 2.38 14.66 7.13
CA ILE A 56 1.08 15.29 7.41
C ILE A 56 -0.05 14.53 6.70
N ASP A 57 0.10 14.26 5.42
CA ASP A 57 -0.92 13.62 4.58
C ASP A 57 -1.22 12.17 5.01
N HIS A 58 -0.20 11.48 5.52
CA HIS A 58 -0.30 10.08 5.94
C HIS A 58 -0.34 9.87 7.46
N LYS A 59 -0.52 10.93 8.25
CA LYS A 59 -0.55 10.86 9.72
C LYS A 59 -1.55 9.83 10.25
N ARG A 60 -2.63 9.57 9.53
CA ARG A 60 -3.66 8.60 9.91
C ARG A 60 -3.14 7.16 10.06
N VAL A 61 -2.03 6.80 9.39
CA VAL A 61 -1.43 5.45 9.48
C VAL A 61 -0.36 5.36 10.56
N ILE A 62 0.07 6.50 11.17
CA ILE A 62 1.09 6.51 12.20
C ILE A 62 0.45 6.18 13.53
N PHE A 63 0.89 5.08 14.12
CA PHE A 63 0.41 4.61 15.42
C PHE A 63 1.58 4.14 16.28
N ASN A 64 1.63 4.65 17.53
CA ASN A 64 2.61 4.30 18.53
C ASN A 64 1.86 3.79 19.77
N GLY A 65 1.61 2.49 19.84
CA GLY A 65 0.86 1.89 20.94
C GLY A 65 0.67 0.39 20.73
N ASN A 66 -0.20 -0.21 21.54
CA ASN A 66 -0.53 -1.62 21.42
C ASN A 66 -1.59 -1.86 20.35
N GLY A 67 -1.18 -2.42 19.20
CA GLY A 67 -2.07 -2.74 18.08
C GLY A 67 -2.97 -3.96 18.28
N TYR A 68 -2.91 -4.63 19.44
CA TYR A 68 -3.71 -5.82 19.75
C TYR A 68 -4.93 -5.51 20.63
N THR A 69 -5.19 -4.25 20.95
CA THR A 69 -6.30 -3.84 21.82
C THR A 69 -7.55 -3.48 21.01
N ASP A 70 -8.71 -3.63 21.64
CA ASP A 70 -9.99 -3.25 21.04
C ASP A 70 -10.07 -1.73 20.78
N GLU A 71 -9.44 -0.93 21.63
CA GLU A 71 -9.35 0.53 21.47
C GLU A 71 -8.65 0.89 20.15
N TRP A 72 -7.63 0.10 19.74
CA TRP A 72 -6.98 0.30 18.46
C TRP A 72 -7.92 -0.03 17.29
N LEU A 73 -8.71 -1.07 17.38
CA LEU A 73 -9.67 -1.42 16.32
C LEU A 73 -10.67 -0.29 16.08
N GLU A 74 -11.20 0.31 17.16
CA GLU A 74 -12.10 1.46 17.07
C GLU A 74 -11.40 2.70 16.51
N GLU A 75 -10.18 2.97 16.93
CA GLU A 75 -9.37 4.09 16.43
C GLU A 75 -9.03 3.91 14.94
N ALA A 76 -8.65 2.71 14.53
CA ALA A 76 -8.37 2.39 13.13
C ALA A 76 -9.60 2.64 12.23
N LYS A 77 -10.79 2.25 12.70
CA LYS A 77 -12.05 2.51 12.03
C LYS A 77 -12.34 4.01 11.88
N LYS A 78 -12.14 4.80 12.94
CA LYS A 78 -12.27 6.26 12.90
C LYS A 78 -11.33 6.91 11.88
N ARG A 79 -10.11 6.36 11.74
CA ARG A 79 -9.10 6.82 10.77
C ARG A 79 -9.35 6.32 9.34
N GLY A 80 -10.39 5.52 9.11
CA GLY A 80 -10.69 4.93 7.81
C GLY A 80 -9.65 3.90 7.37
N LEU A 81 -9.02 3.19 8.31
CA LEU A 81 -8.11 2.09 8.03
C LEU A 81 -8.89 0.79 7.92
N TYR A 82 -8.51 -0.06 6.97
CA TYR A 82 -9.12 -1.38 6.82
C TYR A 82 -8.70 -2.31 7.95
N ASN A 83 -9.65 -3.13 8.40
CA ASN A 83 -9.42 -4.30 9.22
C ASN A 83 -10.18 -5.47 8.59
N LEU A 84 -9.58 -6.08 7.57
CA LEU A 84 -10.18 -7.18 6.80
C LEU A 84 -9.81 -8.49 7.49
N VAL A 85 -10.75 -9.06 8.21
CA VAL A 85 -10.51 -10.19 9.12
C VAL A 85 -10.31 -11.51 8.38
N SER A 86 -10.86 -11.62 7.16
CA SER A 86 -10.81 -12.85 6.37
C SER A 86 -10.31 -12.61 4.94
N THR A 87 -9.81 -13.68 4.30
CA THR A 87 -9.43 -13.64 2.88
C THR A 87 -10.61 -13.28 1.96
N PRO A 88 -11.82 -13.81 2.13
CA PRO A 88 -12.98 -13.39 1.36
C PRO A 88 -13.26 -11.89 1.44
N ASP A 89 -13.08 -11.27 2.61
CA ASP A 89 -13.27 -9.83 2.79
C ASP A 89 -12.18 -9.02 2.06
N ALA A 90 -10.97 -9.54 1.98
CA ALA A 90 -9.84 -8.88 1.35
C ALA A 90 -9.83 -8.98 -0.18
N LEU A 91 -10.33 -10.08 -0.75
CA LEU A 91 -10.28 -10.35 -2.18
C LEU A 91 -10.90 -9.26 -3.06
N PRO A 92 -12.07 -8.66 -2.74
CA PRO A 92 -12.64 -7.58 -3.53
C PRO A 92 -11.70 -6.38 -3.67
N HIS A 93 -10.96 -6.05 -2.61
CA HIS A 93 -10.02 -4.92 -2.61
C HIS A 93 -8.79 -5.15 -3.47
N PHE A 94 -8.46 -6.40 -3.80
CA PHE A 94 -7.35 -6.69 -4.71
C PHE A 94 -7.60 -6.15 -6.13
N ILE A 95 -8.87 -6.07 -6.53
CA ILE A 95 -9.30 -5.58 -7.85
C ILE A 95 -9.87 -4.16 -7.80
N ASP A 96 -9.71 -3.43 -6.70
CA ASP A 96 -9.99 -2.00 -6.66
C ASP A 96 -9.20 -1.29 -7.76
N GLU A 97 -9.82 -0.33 -8.43
CA GLU A 97 -9.24 0.39 -9.57
C GLU A 97 -7.84 0.95 -9.27
N LYS A 98 -7.64 1.48 -8.05
CA LYS A 98 -6.34 2.00 -7.60
C LYS A 98 -5.26 0.93 -7.58
N ASN A 99 -5.61 -0.29 -7.15
CA ASN A 99 -4.68 -1.41 -7.04
C ASN A 99 -4.40 -2.02 -8.42
N GLU A 100 -5.43 -2.14 -9.25
CA GLU A 100 -5.30 -2.57 -10.64
C GLU A 100 -4.36 -1.61 -11.41
N LYS A 101 -4.57 -0.31 -11.29
CA LYS A 101 -3.73 0.71 -11.91
C LYS A 101 -2.29 0.64 -11.43
N LEU A 102 -2.07 0.51 -10.11
CA LEU A 102 -0.74 0.38 -9.52
C LEU A 102 0.00 -0.84 -10.07
N LEU A 103 -0.60 -2.02 -9.99
CA LEU A 103 0.02 -3.27 -10.38
C LEU A 103 0.26 -3.36 -11.90
N THR A 104 -0.61 -2.75 -12.70
CA THR A 104 -0.46 -2.70 -14.16
C THR A 104 0.63 -1.71 -14.57
N SER A 105 0.70 -0.52 -13.96
CA SER A 105 1.73 0.48 -14.27
C SER A 105 3.15 0.01 -13.95
N HIS A 106 3.29 -0.85 -12.95
CA HIS A 106 4.57 -1.50 -12.60
C HIS A 106 4.79 -2.87 -13.26
N HIS A 107 3.99 -3.22 -14.27
CA HIS A 107 4.11 -4.47 -15.04
C HIS A 107 4.00 -5.76 -14.21
N ILE A 108 3.45 -5.70 -13.00
CA ILE A 108 3.22 -6.86 -12.13
C ILE A 108 2.04 -7.69 -12.66
N LEU A 109 1.00 -7.03 -13.17
CA LEU A 109 -0.14 -7.67 -13.83
C LEU A 109 -0.23 -7.23 -15.29
N ALA A 110 -0.27 -8.20 -16.19
CA ALA A 110 -0.69 -7.93 -17.57
C ALA A 110 -2.22 -7.89 -17.65
N GLY A 111 -2.80 -7.07 -18.53
CA GLY A 111 -4.25 -6.83 -18.62
C GLY A 111 -5.12 -8.08 -18.70
N ARG A 112 -4.62 -9.19 -19.31
CA ARG A 112 -5.31 -10.51 -19.33
C ARG A 112 -5.37 -11.17 -17.94
N ARG A 113 -4.38 -10.96 -17.08
CA ARG A 113 -4.35 -11.53 -15.71
C ARG A 113 -5.31 -10.81 -14.79
N VAL A 114 -5.47 -9.50 -14.95
CA VAL A 114 -6.47 -8.71 -14.23
C VAL A 114 -7.88 -9.23 -14.51
N GLY A 115 -8.21 -9.48 -15.77
CA GLY A 115 -9.49 -10.06 -16.17
C GLY A 115 -9.75 -11.47 -15.59
N PHE A 116 -8.70 -12.27 -15.34
CA PHE A 116 -8.81 -13.58 -14.71
C PHE A 116 -9.07 -13.46 -13.20
N HIS A 117 -8.37 -12.56 -12.51
CA HIS A 117 -8.60 -12.30 -11.09
C HIS A 117 -9.97 -11.69 -10.84
N ARG A 118 -10.41 -10.75 -11.68
CA ARG A 118 -11.76 -10.16 -11.62
C ARG A 118 -12.84 -11.24 -11.73
N ARG A 119 -12.69 -12.20 -12.65
CA ARG A 119 -13.65 -13.31 -12.80
C ARG A 119 -13.67 -14.25 -11.60
N ARG A 120 -12.54 -14.52 -10.96
CA ARG A 120 -12.49 -15.36 -9.75
C ARG A 120 -13.10 -14.67 -8.52
N ALA A 121 -12.94 -13.36 -8.39
CA ALA A 121 -13.51 -12.60 -7.28
C ALA A 121 -15.05 -12.45 -7.35
N THR A 122 -15.64 -12.65 -8.54
CA THR A 122 -17.09 -12.54 -8.76
C THR A 122 -17.83 -13.89 -8.75
N PHE A 123 -17.14 -15.02 -8.53
CA PHE A 123 -17.83 -16.30 -8.34
C PHE A 123 -18.50 -16.33 -6.96
N PRO A 124 -19.83 -16.52 -6.88
CA PRO A 124 -20.47 -16.84 -5.60
C PRO A 124 -19.93 -18.20 -5.11
N LEU A 125 -19.65 -18.28 -3.82
CA LEU A 125 -19.35 -19.50 -3.11
C LEU A 125 -20.57 -20.41 -3.10
#